data_b90a2180ae2e1260037c8256f383fff5
#
_entry.id   b90a2180ae2e1260037c8256f383fff5
#
_cell.length_a   1.000
_cell.length_b   1.000
_cell.length_c   1.000
_cell.angle_alpha   90.00
_cell.angle_beta   90.00
_cell.angle_gamma   90.00
#
_symmetry.space_group_name_H-M   'P 1'
#
loop_
_entity.id
_entity.type
_entity.pdbx_description
1 polymer ?
#
loop_
_entity_poly.entity_id
_entity_poly.type
_entity_poly.pdbx_seq_one_letter_code
_entity_poly.pdbx_strand_id
1 'polypeptide(L)'
;LKKQNKNMIDLRSDTITRPTQEMLDAMMHAKVGDDVFGEDETVNKFQDKVAGLFGMEAGLYVPSGTMSNQLGVKVLTEPGDEILIDEKGHIFNYETGAASVLSGVQVRTLPGKNGKLNTTLLEHTKRGHFDWEPRTRVISLENTTNKGGGVCYTKEELREIKTFADAENLLVHLDGARIWNAITETEIEPKFFGEIADTISVCFSKGLGAPVGSMLLSSKERIAKARRYRKMWGGGMRQVGLLAAAADYALENNWAKLKDDHRRAKEVGQVIFDSKFLAVDMNTLQTNILLFDTVKEPAEKVIEKLHQKGIQMIPFGPNTIRATFHFEITDEDVKVVKQALAEIGEA
;
A
#
# COMPACT_ATOMS: atom_id res chain seq x y z
N LEU A 1 17.39 8.39 23.40
CA LEU A 1 17.53 7.44 22.28
C LEU A 1 18.03 6.12 22.84
N LYS A 2 17.11 5.14 23.05
CA LYS A 2 17.51 3.78 23.44
C LYS A 2 18.42 3.25 22.32
N LYS A 3 19.62 2.79 22.64
CA LYS A 3 20.49 2.02 21.74
C LYS A 3 19.62 0.87 21.19
N GLN A 4 19.22 0.93 19.92
CA GLN A 4 18.64 -0.23 19.26
C GLN A 4 19.71 -1.33 19.29
N ASN A 5 19.34 -2.49 19.81
CA ASN A 5 20.19 -3.68 19.72
C ASN A 5 20.50 -3.89 18.23
N LYS A 6 21.78 -3.84 17.88
CA LYS A 6 22.30 -3.96 16.51
C LYS A 6 22.03 -5.32 15.85
N ASN A 7 21.31 -6.22 16.52
CA ASN A 7 21.09 -7.61 16.14
C ASN A 7 19.61 -8.02 16.02
N MET A 8 18.67 -7.07 15.92
CA MET A 8 17.25 -7.42 15.81
C MET A 8 16.81 -7.39 14.34
N ILE A 9 16.34 -8.53 13.82
CA ILE A 9 15.75 -8.65 12.48
C ILE A 9 14.30 -8.20 12.58
N ASP A 10 13.96 -7.06 11.98
CA ASP A 10 12.65 -6.45 12.12
C ASP A 10 11.79 -6.65 10.85
N LEU A 11 10.86 -7.58 10.92
CA LEU A 11 9.92 -7.95 9.87
C LEU A 11 8.49 -7.43 10.14
N ARG A 12 8.32 -6.45 11.02
CA ARG A 12 6.97 -5.94 11.37
C ARG A 12 6.28 -5.25 10.21
N SER A 13 7.02 -4.45 9.44
CA SER A 13 6.49 -3.68 8.31
C SER A 13 7.62 -3.12 7.44
N ASP A 14 7.37 -2.94 6.15
CA ASP A 14 8.24 -2.20 5.24
C ASP A 14 8.22 -0.68 5.48
N THR A 15 7.37 -0.19 6.38
CA THR A 15 7.33 1.22 6.82
C THR A 15 8.41 1.59 7.85
N ILE A 16 9.16 0.61 8.36
CA ILE A 16 10.23 0.84 9.34
C ILE A 16 11.58 1.15 8.69
N THR A 17 11.67 0.98 7.37
CA THR A 17 12.88 1.28 6.58
C THR A 17 13.34 2.71 6.82
N ARG A 18 14.66 2.90 6.78
CA ARG A 18 15.31 4.19 6.99
C ARG A 18 15.89 4.70 5.69
N PRO A 19 15.96 6.02 5.52
CA PRO A 19 16.62 6.57 4.34
C PRO A 19 18.10 6.18 4.33
N THR A 20 18.58 5.79 3.15
CA THR A 20 20.01 5.55 2.94
C THR A 20 20.79 6.88 2.93
N GLN A 21 22.13 6.80 3.03
CA GLN A 21 22.96 8.01 2.98
C GLN A 21 22.76 8.75 1.66
N GLU A 22 22.62 8.03 0.56
CA GLU A 22 22.41 8.62 -0.78
C GLU A 22 21.04 9.33 -0.88
N MET A 23 20.01 8.83 -0.21
CA MET A 23 18.73 9.54 -0.09
C MET A 23 18.87 10.84 0.70
N LEU A 24 19.64 10.81 1.82
CA LEU A 24 19.93 12.02 2.61
C LEU A 24 20.72 13.02 1.79
N ASP A 25 21.70 12.56 1.02
CA ASP A 25 22.48 13.41 0.12
C ASP A 25 21.61 14.02 -0.98
N ALA A 26 20.68 13.25 -1.57
CA ALA A 26 19.69 13.77 -2.52
C ALA A 26 18.83 14.88 -1.91
N MET A 27 18.38 14.70 -0.64
CA MET A 27 17.64 15.72 0.10
C MET A 27 18.47 17.01 0.26
N MET A 28 19.72 16.88 0.66
CA MET A 28 20.61 18.03 0.92
C MET A 28 20.91 18.85 -0.34
N HIS A 29 20.87 18.23 -1.52
CA HIS A 29 21.14 18.89 -2.79
C HIS A 29 19.87 19.25 -3.59
N ALA A 30 18.68 19.04 -3.01
CA ALA A 30 17.42 19.33 -3.68
C ALA A 30 17.27 20.84 -3.98
N LYS A 31 16.83 21.16 -5.19
CA LYS A 31 16.45 22.54 -5.56
C LYS A 31 15.02 22.78 -5.09
N VAL A 32 14.87 23.52 -4.03
CA VAL A 32 13.58 23.78 -3.38
C VAL A 32 13.06 25.18 -3.64
N GLY A 33 11.75 25.31 -3.54
CA GLY A 33 11.01 26.55 -3.55
C GLY A 33 9.72 26.39 -2.75
N ASP A 34 8.85 27.39 -2.74
CA ASP A 34 7.57 27.27 -2.03
C ASP A 34 6.53 26.52 -2.88
N ASP A 35 6.16 25.29 -2.47
CA ASP A 35 5.14 24.51 -3.17
C ASP A 35 3.78 25.21 -3.25
N VAL A 36 3.45 26.09 -2.29
CA VAL A 36 2.15 26.82 -2.31
C VAL A 36 2.11 27.77 -3.51
N PHE A 37 3.25 28.36 -3.90
CA PHE A 37 3.36 29.19 -5.08
C PHE A 37 3.73 28.39 -6.35
N GLY A 38 3.94 27.07 -6.24
CA GLY A 38 4.33 26.23 -7.35
C GLY A 38 5.81 26.40 -7.77
N GLU A 39 6.65 26.92 -6.89
CA GLU A 39 8.05 27.27 -7.18
C GLU A 39 9.03 26.15 -6.83
N ASP A 40 8.60 25.07 -6.16
CA ASP A 40 9.46 23.94 -5.81
C ASP A 40 9.70 23.05 -7.03
N GLU A 41 10.85 23.29 -7.69
CA GLU A 41 11.21 22.60 -8.94
C GLU A 41 11.30 21.07 -8.75
N THR A 42 11.84 20.63 -7.63
CA THR A 42 12.06 19.20 -7.36
C THR A 42 10.74 18.44 -7.22
N VAL A 43 9.81 18.94 -6.41
CA VAL A 43 8.51 18.26 -6.25
C VAL A 43 7.69 18.34 -7.53
N ASN A 44 7.74 19.44 -8.27
CA ASN A 44 7.01 19.58 -9.53
C ASN A 44 7.47 18.53 -10.55
N LYS A 45 8.78 18.41 -10.77
CA LYS A 45 9.36 17.39 -11.68
C LYS A 45 9.01 15.97 -11.24
N PHE A 46 9.06 15.70 -9.94
CA PHE A 46 8.74 14.37 -9.42
C PHE A 46 7.26 14.04 -9.60
N GLN A 47 6.34 15.00 -9.39
CA GLN A 47 4.92 14.84 -9.66
C GLN A 47 4.67 14.52 -11.13
N ASP A 48 5.26 15.27 -12.05
CA ASP A 48 5.11 15.06 -13.49
C ASP A 48 5.69 13.71 -13.92
N LYS A 49 6.85 13.30 -13.38
CA LYS A 49 7.48 12.01 -13.65
C LYS A 49 6.58 10.85 -13.26
N VAL A 50 6.07 10.85 -12.03
CA VAL A 50 5.23 9.74 -11.53
C VAL A 50 3.88 9.73 -12.26
N ALA A 51 3.26 10.87 -12.49
CA ALA A 51 2.03 10.96 -13.30
C ALA A 51 2.26 10.38 -14.70
N GLY A 52 3.35 10.75 -15.35
CA GLY A 52 3.74 10.22 -16.67
C GLY A 52 3.92 8.71 -16.71
N LEU A 53 4.52 8.10 -15.66
CA LEU A 53 4.67 6.65 -15.54
C LEU A 53 3.31 5.93 -15.60
N PHE A 54 2.31 6.47 -14.94
CA PHE A 54 0.95 5.90 -14.91
C PHE A 54 0.05 6.40 -16.05
N GLY A 55 0.54 7.26 -16.95
CA GLY A 55 -0.29 7.85 -18.00
C GLY A 55 -1.38 8.77 -17.47
N MET A 56 -1.23 9.28 -16.24
CA MET A 56 -2.14 10.23 -15.61
C MET A 56 -1.73 11.68 -15.94
N GLU A 57 -2.72 12.60 -15.93
CA GLU A 57 -2.48 13.99 -16.32
C GLU A 57 -1.68 14.79 -15.28
N ALA A 58 -1.78 14.44 -13.99
CA ALA A 58 -1.12 15.15 -12.90
C ALA A 58 -0.95 14.30 -11.65
N GLY A 59 0.04 14.67 -10.83
CA GLY A 59 0.28 14.12 -9.50
C GLY A 59 0.24 15.20 -8.41
N LEU A 60 -0.06 14.80 -7.17
CA LEU A 60 0.01 15.65 -6.00
C LEU A 60 0.75 14.95 -4.88
N TYR A 61 1.94 15.43 -4.55
CA TYR A 61 2.73 14.92 -3.45
C TYR A 61 2.08 15.26 -2.10
N VAL A 62 2.01 14.27 -1.21
CA VAL A 62 1.36 14.37 0.10
C VAL A 62 2.19 13.65 1.18
N PRO A 63 2.03 14.01 2.48
CA PRO A 63 2.85 13.45 3.55
C PRO A 63 2.59 11.96 3.83
N SER A 64 1.44 11.41 3.48
CA SER A 64 1.08 10.03 3.82
C SER A 64 0.15 9.37 2.81
N GLY A 65 0.16 8.02 2.77
CA GLY A 65 -0.79 7.24 2.00
C GLY A 65 -2.24 7.47 2.43
N THR A 66 -2.49 7.61 3.73
CA THR A 66 -3.82 7.96 4.25
C THR A 66 -4.32 9.26 3.63
N MET A 67 -3.51 10.33 3.62
CA MET A 67 -3.93 11.58 2.99
C MET A 67 -4.17 11.39 1.48
N SER A 68 -3.34 10.63 0.79
CA SER A 68 -3.52 10.33 -0.63
C SER A 68 -4.85 9.62 -0.90
N ASN A 69 -5.16 8.57 -0.13
CA ASN A 69 -6.42 7.84 -0.23
C ASN A 69 -7.63 8.74 0.06
N GLN A 70 -7.57 9.51 1.16
CA GLN A 70 -8.68 10.38 1.54
C GLN A 70 -8.93 11.49 0.51
N LEU A 71 -7.88 12.05 -0.08
CA LEU A 71 -7.99 12.98 -1.20
C LEU A 71 -8.59 12.31 -2.44
N GLY A 72 -8.14 11.07 -2.75
CA GLY A 72 -8.66 10.29 -3.87
C GLY A 72 -10.17 10.05 -3.74
N VAL A 73 -10.63 9.60 -2.58
CA VAL A 73 -12.06 9.44 -2.28
C VAL A 73 -12.79 10.78 -2.37
N LYS A 74 -12.23 11.83 -1.73
CA LYS A 74 -12.87 13.16 -1.66
C LYS A 74 -13.14 13.80 -3.02
N VAL A 75 -12.23 13.66 -3.97
CA VAL A 75 -12.40 14.28 -5.30
C VAL A 75 -13.31 13.48 -6.23
N LEU A 76 -13.67 12.25 -5.84
CA LEU A 76 -14.57 11.36 -6.59
C LEU A 76 -16.00 11.38 -6.05
N THR A 77 -16.25 11.90 -4.86
CA THR A 77 -17.51 11.75 -4.13
C THR A 77 -18.07 13.09 -3.63
N GLU A 78 -19.37 13.08 -3.38
CA GLU A 78 -20.07 14.12 -2.63
C GLU A 78 -20.60 13.53 -1.30
N PRO A 79 -20.90 14.36 -0.29
CA PRO A 79 -21.51 13.88 0.95
C PRO A 79 -22.82 13.12 0.68
N GLY A 80 -22.98 11.95 1.31
CA GLY A 80 -24.11 11.05 1.09
C GLY A 80 -23.90 9.98 0.04
N ASP A 81 -22.80 10.05 -0.74
CA ASP A 81 -22.43 8.95 -1.65
C ASP A 81 -21.98 7.69 -0.89
N GLU A 82 -22.08 6.54 -1.57
CA GLU A 82 -21.58 5.26 -1.10
C GLU A 82 -20.32 4.86 -1.87
N ILE A 83 -19.31 4.36 -1.15
CA ILE A 83 -18.14 3.70 -1.73
C ILE A 83 -18.15 2.20 -1.40
N LEU A 84 -17.85 1.37 -2.40
CA LEU A 84 -17.69 -0.08 -2.26
C LEU A 84 -16.22 -0.41 -2.03
N ILE A 85 -15.93 -1.20 -1.01
CA ILE A 85 -14.57 -1.58 -0.65
C ILE A 85 -14.56 -3.02 -0.11
N ASP A 86 -13.44 -3.73 -0.27
CA ASP A 86 -13.26 -5.00 0.43
C ASP A 86 -13.23 -4.82 1.96
N GLU A 87 -13.82 -5.75 2.73
CA GLU A 87 -13.84 -5.69 4.19
C GLU A 87 -12.45 -5.66 4.84
N LYS A 88 -11.42 -6.13 4.11
CA LYS A 88 -10.01 -6.08 4.50
C LYS A 88 -9.30 -4.80 4.05
N GLY A 89 -9.95 -3.94 3.27
CA GLY A 89 -9.35 -2.74 2.70
C GLY A 89 -8.79 -1.78 3.75
N HIS A 90 -7.64 -1.17 3.45
CA HIS A 90 -6.91 -0.28 4.37
C HIS A 90 -7.74 0.96 4.75
N ILE A 91 -8.41 1.58 3.79
CA ILE A 91 -9.24 2.77 4.01
C ILE A 91 -10.32 2.52 5.06
N PHE A 92 -10.90 1.31 5.08
CA PHE A 92 -11.92 0.94 6.06
C PHE A 92 -11.32 0.62 7.43
N ASN A 93 -10.21 -0.15 7.47
CA ASN A 93 -9.69 -0.73 8.72
C ASN A 93 -8.69 0.17 9.47
N TYR A 94 -7.92 1.01 8.77
CA TYR A 94 -6.71 1.64 9.33
C TYR A 94 -6.61 3.16 9.14
N GLU A 95 -7.66 3.80 8.61
CA GLU A 95 -7.68 5.24 8.40
C GLU A 95 -8.67 5.98 9.32
N THR A 96 -8.93 5.41 10.50
CA THR A 96 -9.66 6.05 11.60
C THR A 96 -11.06 6.58 11.24
N GLY A 97 -11.74 5.95 10.26
CA GLY A 97 -13.05 6.42 9.78
C GLY A 97 -12.99 7.69 8.94
N ALA A 98 -11.79 8.04 8.45
CA ALA A 98 -11.56 9.31 7.76
C ALA A 98 -12.42 9.49 6.50
N ALA A 99 -12.75 8.43 5.76
CA ALA A 99 -13.62 8.51 4.59
C ALA A 99 -14.99 9.09 4.94
N SER A 100 -15.60 8.64 6.03
CA SER A 100 -16.88 9.17 6.51
C SER A 100 -16.74 10.60 7.05
N VAL A 101 -15.68 10.88 7.80
CA VAL A 101 -15.49 12.22 8.43
C VAL A 101 -15.12 13.29 7.39
N LEU A 102 -14.19 13.00 6.48
CA LEU A 102 -13.65 14.00 5.55
C LEU A 102 -14.48 14.13 4.27
N SER A 103 -15.05 13.02 3.80
CA SER A 103 -15.83 13.00 2.56
C SER A 103 -17.33 12.94 2.78
N GLY A 104 -17.79 12.54 3.98
CA GLY A 104 -19.22 12.38 4.28
C GLY A 104 -19.85 11.19 3.58
N VAL A 105 -19.04 10.18 3.22
CA VAL A 105 -19.51 9.02 2.47
C VAL A 105 -19.90 7.85 3.38
N GLN A 106 -20.83 7.05 2.90
CA GLN A 106 -21.08 5.72 3.45
C GLN A 106 -20.07 4.74 2.89
N VAL A 107 -19.38 4.00 3.77
CA VAL A 107 -18.49 2.92 3.36
C VAL A 107 -19.24 1.60 3.45
N ARG A 108 -19.41 0.92 2.31
CA ARG A 108 -20.02 -0.40 2.22
C ARG A 108 -18.94 -1.45 1.97
N THR A 109 -18.74 -2.32 2.95
CA THR A 109 -17.75 -3.39 2.85
C THR A 109 -18.34 -4.63 2.18
N LEU A 110 -17.50 -5.33 1.41
CA LEU A 110 -17.85 -6.55 0.70
C LEU A 110 -16.87 -7.67 1.06
N PRO A 111 -17.34 -8.93 1.20
CA PRO A 111 -16.49 -10.06 1.59
C PRO A 111 -15.72 -10.62 0.38
N GLY A 112 -14.72 -9.93 -0.07
CA GLY A 112 -13.87 -10.37 -1.18
C GLY A 112 -12.88 -11.46 -0.78
N LYS A 113 -12.36 -12.17 -1.78
CA LYS A 113 -11.36 -13.21 -1.56
C LYS A 113 -9.96 -12.58 -1.48
N ASN A 114 -9.27 -12.78 -0.37
CA ASN A 114 -7.91 -12.26 -0.13
C ASN A 114 -7.80 -10.72 -0.31
N GLY A 115 -8.84 -9.99 0.08
CA GLY A 115 -8.86 -8.53 -0.03
C GLY A 115 -9.19 -8.02 -1.43
N LYS A 116 -9.57 -8.90 -2.38
CA LYS A 116 -9.92 -8.53 -3.75
C LYS A 116 -11.43 -8.60 -3.99
N LEU A 117 -11.97 -7.54 -4.59
CA LEU A 117 -13.32 -7.53 -5.15
C LEU A 117 -13.35 -8.23 -6.51
N ASN A 118 -14.52 -8.68 -6.93
CA ASN A 118 -14.78 -9.20 -8.26
C ASN A 118 -16.16 -8.75 -8.77
N THR A 119 -16.40 -8.92 -10.06
CA THR A 119 -17.66 -8.50 -10.69
C THR A 119 -18.90 -9.19 -10.14
N THR A 120 -18.81 -10.47 -9.75
CA THR A 120 -19.91 -11.18 -9.12
C THR A 120 -20.37 -10.51 -7.83
N LEU A 121 -19.43 -10.16 -6.94
CA LEU A 121 -19.75 -9.42 -5.73
C LEU A 121 -20.33 -8.04 -6.03
N LEU A 122 -19.76 -7.33 -7.00
CA LEU A 122 -20.22 -6.00 -7.39
C LEU A 122 -21.63 -6.02 -7.98
N GLU A 123 -21.99 -7.02 -8.79
CA GLU A 123 -23.35 -7.19 -9.33
C GLU A 123 -24.41 -7.28 -8.22
N HIS A 124 -24.10 -7.96 -7.11
CA HIS A 124 -24.99 -8.08 -5.96
C HIS A 124 -25.12 -6.80 -5.12
N THR A 125 -24.37 -5.75 -5.46
CA THR A 125 -24.41 -4.48 -4.71
C THR A 125 -25.20 -3.38 -5.41
N LYS A 126 -25.68 -3.62 -6.62
CA LYS A 126 -26.46 -2.63 -7.39
C LYS A 126 -27.63 -2.08 -6.56
N ARG A 127 -27.79 -0.78 -6.57
CA ARG A 127 -28.88 -0.06 -5.94
C ARG A 127 -30.02 0.17 -6.92
N GLY A 128 -31.24 0.29 -6.40
CA GLY A 128 -32.43 0.48 -7.22
C GLY A 128 -32.67 1.91 -7.70
N HIS A 129 -31.78 2.85 -7.34
CA HIS A 129 -31.91 4.29 -7.62
C HIS A 129 -33.15 4.94 -7.01
N PHE A 130 -33.58 4.43 -5.85
CA PHE A 130 -34.66 5.04 -5.08
C PHE A 130 -34.15 6.22 -4.25
N ASP A 131 -35.05 7.17 -3.93
CA ASP A 131 -34.70 8.37 -3.15
C ASP A 131 -34.29 8.11 -1.70
N TRP A 132 -34.60 6.92 -1.17
CA TRP A 132 -34.16 6.47 0.15
C TRP A 132 -32.83 5.67 0.14
N GLU A 133 -32.21 5.45 -1.01
CA GLU A 133 -30.94 4.74 -1.14
C GLU A 133 -29.77 5.71 -1.34
N PRO A 134 -28.59 5.44 -0.75
CA PRO A 134 -27.40 6.20 -1.08
C PRO A 134 -26.98 5.92 -2.53
N ARG A 135 -26.43 6.93 -3.19
CA ARG A 135 -25.86 6.75 -4.54
C ARG A 135 -24.52 6.05 -4.43
N THR A 136 -24.40 4.82 -4.91
CA THR A 136 -23.10 4.18 -5.08
C THR A 136 -22.30 4.95 -6.12
N ARG A 137 -21.07 5.37 -5.79
CA ARG A 137 -20.26 6.23 -6.65
C ARG A 137 -18.89 5.69 -6.96
N VAL A 138 -18.23 5.03 -6.03
CA VAL A 138 -16.82 4.60 -6.17
C VAL A 138 -16.65 3.14 -5.82
N ILE A 139 -15.86 2.43 -6.62
CA ILE A 139 -15.24 1.15 -6.28
C ILE A 139 -13.83 1.45 -5.83
N SER A 140 -13.50 1.10 -4.56
CA SER A 140 -12.17 1.26 -4.01
C SER A 140 -11.44 -0.08 -3.99
N LEU A 141 -10.36 -0.17 -4.75
CA LEU A 141 -9.50 -1.35 -4.86
C LEU A 141 -8.20 -1.11 -4.09
N GLU A 142 -7.57 -2.19 -3.61
CA GLU A 142 -6.25 -2.13 -2.96
C GLU A 142 -5.29 -3.11 -3.65
N ASN A 143 -4.14 -2.64 -4.13
CA ASN A 143 -3.13 -3.45 -4.81
C ASN A 143 -1.69 -3.02 -4.40
N THR A 144 -0.89 -3.91 -3.74
CA THR A 144 -1.24 -5.26 -3.27
C THR A 144 -2.09 -5.19 -2.01
N THR A 145 -2.93 -6.20 -1.77
CA THR A 145 -3.83 -6.23 -0.61
C THR A 145 -3.04 -6.48 0.69
N ASN A 146 -3.09 -5.58 1.66
CA ASN A 146 -2.34 -5.70 2.91
C ASN A 146 -2.89 -6.84 3.80
N LYS A 147 -4.17 -6.79 4.18
CA LYS A 147 -4.82 -7.84 4.98
C LYS A 147 -5.10 -9.12 4.19
N GLY A 148 -4.97 -9.06 2.88
CA GLY A 148 -5.08 -10.21 2.00
C GLY A 148 -3.77 -11.00 1.84
N GLY A 149 -2.65 -10.51 2.39
CA GLY A 149 -1.36 -11.21 2.33
C GLY A 149 -0.45 -10.78 1.17
N GLY A 150 -0.62 -9.58 0.65
CA GLY A 150 0.21 -9.07 -0.46
C GLY A 150 -0.20 -9.61 -1.83
N VAL A 151 -1.45 -10.06 -1.97
CA VAL A 151 -2.00 -10.60 -3.22
C VAL A 151 -2.19 -9.48 -4.24
N CYS A 152 -1.91 -9.78 -5.50
CA CYS A 152 -2.08 -8.88 -6.62
C CYS A 152 -3.37 -9.17 -7.39
N TYR A 153 -3.96 -8.13 -7.97
CA TYR A 153 -4.94 -8.31 -9.03
C TYR A 153 -4.24 -8.71 -10.34
N THR A 154 -4.88 -9.59 -11.12
CA THR A 154 -4.47 -9.84 -12.49
C THR A 154 -4.97 -8.73 -13.42
N LYS A 155 -4.42 -8.67 -14.61
CA LYS A 155 -4.83 -7.71 -15.64
C LYS A 155 -6.28 -7.92 -16.07
N GLU A 156 -6.70 -9.16 -16.13
CA GLU A 156 -8.06 -9.58 -16.49
C GLU A 156 -9.07 -9.16 -15.40
N GLU A 157 -8.78 -9.45 -14.13
CA GLU A 157 -9.63 -9.05 -13.01
C GLU A 157 -9.85 -7.52 -12.98
N LEU A 158 -8.79 -6.74 -13.20
CA LEU A 158 -8.89 -5.28 -13.24
C LEU A 158 -9.72 -4.78 -14.43
N ARG A 159 -9.58 -5.40 -15.62
CA ARG A 159 -10.39 -5.05 -16.80
C ARG A 159 -11.86 -5.36 -16.60
N GLU A 160 -12.18 -6.52 -16.02
CA GLU A 160 -13.56 -6.90 -15.70
C GLU A 160 -14.21 -5.88 -14.75
N ILE A 161 -13.49 -5.50 -13.68
CA ILE A 161 -13.97 -4.49 -12.73
C ILE A 161 -14.15 -3.13 -13.43
N LYS A 162 -13.22 -2.72 -14.27
CA LYS A 162 -13.33 -1.46 -15.02
C LYS A 162 -14.52 -1.47 -15.98
N THR A 163 -14.72 -2.57 -16.70
CA THR A 163 -15.86 -2.73 -17.60
C THR A 163 -17.19 -2.64 -16.84
N PHE A 164 -17.26 -3.28 -15.67
CA PHE A 164 -18.42 -3.16 -14.78
C PHE A 164 -18.62 -1.71 -14.30
N ALA A 165 -17.55 -1.06 -13.84
CA ALA A 165 -17.62 0.31 -13.36
C ALA A 165 -18.12 1.28 -14.44
N ASP A 166 -17.64 1.14 -15.67
CA ASP A 166 -18.06 1.97 -16.79
C ASP A 166 -19.54 1.75 -17.15
N ALA A 167 -20.00 0.49 -17.15
CA ALA A 167 -21.39 0.15 -17.43
C ALA A 167 -22.35 0.72 -16.37
N GLU A 168 -21.94 0.81 -15.11
CA GLU A 168 -22.72 1.31 -13.98
C GLU A 168 -22.46 2.80 -13.67
N ASN A 169 -21.65 3.50 -14.47
CA ASN A 169 -21.23 4.90 -14.24
C ASN A 169 -20.56 5.11 -12.88
N LEU A 170 -19.80 4.11 -12.40
CA LEU A 170 -19.00 4.17 -11.19
C LEU A 170 -17.56 4.62 -11.50
N LEU A 171 -16.94 5.24 -10.52
CA LEU A 171 -15.53 5.64 -10.58
C LEU A 171 -14.67 4.62 -9.82
N VAL A 172 -13.39 4.52 -10.17
CA VAL A 172 -12.45 3.60 -9.53
C VAL A 172 -11.37 4.40 -8.79
N HIS A 173 -11.25 4.16 -7.49
CA HIS A 173 -10.08 4.55 -6.70
C HIS A 173 -9.18 3.34 -6.48
N LEU A 174 -7.89 3.49 -6.74
CA LEU A 174 -6.88 2.46 -6.48
C LEU A 174 -5.96 2.89 -5.34
N ASP A 175 -6.12 2.24 -4.18
CA ASP A 175 -5.10 2.27 -3.13
C ASP A 175 -3.90 1.44 -3.58
N GLY A 176 -2.91 2.12 -4.10
CA GLY A 176 -1.64 1.56 -4.58
C GLY A 176 -0.51 1.74 -3.57
N ALA A 177 -0.79 1.63 -2.26
CA ALA A 177 0.23 1.78 -1.22
C ALA A 177 1.45 0.87 -1.41
N ARG A 178 1.25 -0.28 -2.08
CA ARG A 178 2.32 -1.21 -2.50
C ARG A 178 2.24 -1.53 -4.00
N ILE A 179 1.81 -0.60 -4.80
CA ILE A 179 1.68 -0.80 -6.25
C ILE A 179 3.00 -1.18 -6.92
N TRP A 180 4.13 -0.69 -6.41
CA TRP A 180 5.46 -1.03 -6.92
C TRP A 180 5.77 -2.53 -6.76
N ASN A 181 5.31 -3.15 -5.67
CA ASN A 181 5.38 -4.60 -5.47
C ASN A 181 4.46 -5.33 -6.45
N ALA A 182 3.23 -4.84 -6.65
CA ALA A 182 2.31 -5.44 -7.62
C ALA A 182 2.88 -5.42 -9.05
N ILE A 183 3.41 -4.27 -9.49
CA ILE A 183 4.05 -4.12 -10.80
C ILE A 183 5.26 -5.06 -10.95
N THR A 184 6.08 -5.15 -9.89
CA THR A 184 7.27 -6.02 -9.88
C THR A 184 6.93 -7.50 -9.99
N GLU A 185 5.84 -7.95 -9.35
CA GLU A 185 5.42 -9.37 -9.39
C GLU A 185 4.65 -9.72 -10.65
N THR A 186 3.75 -8.83 -11.10
CA THR A 186 2.85 -9.14 -12.23
C THR A 186 3.38 -8.70 -13.59
N GLU A 187 4.41 -7.87 -13.60
CA GLU A 187 4.97 -7.23 -14.80
C GLU A 187 3.93 -6.39 -15.59
N ILE A 188 2.81 -6.05 -14.94
CA ILE A 188 1.82 -5.12 -15.52
C ILE A 188 2.42 -3.73 -15.55
N GLU A 189 2.44 -3.10 -16.72
CA GLU A 189 2.98 -1.74 -16.86
C GLU A 189 2.18 -0.72 -16.01
N PRO A 190 2.84 0.25 -15.38
CA PRO A 190 2.17 1.28 -14.57
C PRO A 190 1.04 1.99 -15.31
N LYS A 191 1.22 2.26 -16.60
CA LYS A 191 0.24 2.94 -17.45
C LYS A 191 -1.12 2.23 -17.50
N PHE A 192 -1.12 0.89 -17.43
CA PHE A 192 -2.36 0.12 -17.40
C PHE A 192 -3.22 0.45 -16.17
N PHE A 193 -2.61 0.67 -15.00
CA PHE A 193 -3.35 1.06 -13.80
C PHE A 193 -3.98 2.45 -13.95
N GLY A 194 -3.33 3.35 -14.70
CA GLY A 194 -3.90 4.65 -15.06
C GLY A 194 -5.10 4.57 -16.00
N GLU A 195 -5.19 3.53 -16.83
CA GLU A 195 -6.36 3.27 -17.68
C GLU A 195 -7.55 2.70 -16.88
N ILE A 196 -7.26 2.01 -15.75
CA ILE A 196 -8.27 1.38 -14.91
C ILE A 196 -8.87 2.35 -13.90
N ALA A 197 -8.05 3.20 -13.28
CA ALA A 197 -8.46 3.99 -12.13
C ALA A 197 -8.63 5.48 -12.45
N ASP A 198 -9.65 6.09 -11.84
CA ASP A 198 -9.88 7.54 -11.89
C ASP A 198 -8.93 8.31 -10.95
N THR A 199 -8.55 7.68 -9.84
CA THR A 199 -7.53 8.17 -8.89
C THR A 199 -6.67 7.01 -8.42
N ILE A 200 -5.35 7.24 -8.31
CA ILE A 200 -4.39 6.26 -7.77
C ILE A 200 -3.62 6.91 -6.64
N SER A 201 -3.55 6.23 -5.50
CA SER A 201 -2.65 6.57 -4.41
C SER A 201 -1.40 5.70 -4.50
N VAL A 202 -0.20 6.29 -4.52
CA VAL A 202 1.06 5.55 -4.51
C VAL A 202 1.91 5.98 -3.32
N CYS A 203 2.59 5.03 -2.65
CA CYS A 203 3.49 5.33 -1.54
C CYS A 203 4.95 5.12 -1.92
N PHE A 204 5.83 5.98 -1.39
CA PHE A 204 7.28 5.86 -1.51
C PHE A 204 7.95 5.45 -0.19
N SER A 205 7.24 5.65 0.93
CA SER A 205 7.71 5.42 2.30
C SER A 205 7.44 4.00 2.83
N LYS A 206 7.55 3.01 1.97
CA LYS A 206 7.43 1.58 2.31
C LYS A 206 8.60 0.80 1.68
N GLY A 207 8.35 -0.24 0.91
CA GLY A 207 9.39 -1.05 0.28
C GLY A 207 10.44 -0.26 -0.52
N LEU A 208 10.10 0.90 -1.07
CA LEU A 208 11.08 1.80 -1.71
C LEU A 208 12.01 2.51 -0.72
N GLY A 209 11.60 2.68 0.54
CA GLY A 209 12.44 3.19 1.62
C GLY A 209 12.56 4.71 1.73
N ALA A 210 11.76 5.49 1.03
CA ALA A 210 11.74 6.92 1.26
C ALA A 210 11.25 7.23 2.69
N PRO A 211 11.80 8.27 3.37
CA PRO A 211 11.46 8.55 4.77
C PRO A 211 10.01 8.98 4.96
N VAL A 212 9.46 9.68 3.97
CA VAL A 212 8.09 10.25 3.98
C VAL A 212 7.63 10.38 2.53
N GLY A 213 6.34 10.24 2.31
CA GLY A 213 5.71 10.68 1.09
C GLY A 213 4.91 9.63 0.36
N SER A 214 3.84 10.14 -0.21
CA SER A 214 2.93 9.46 -1.11
C SER A 214 2.48 10.43 -2.20
N MET A 215 1.80 9.94 -3.21
CA MET A 215 1.29 10.79 -4.28
C MET A 215 -0.11 10.34 -4.70
N LEU A 216 -0.99 11.30 -4.87
CA LEU A 216 -2.26 11.09 -5.56
C LEU A 216 -2.07 11.41 -7.04
N LEU A 217 -2.50 10.50 -7.91
CA LEU A 217 -2.48 10.64 -9.36
C LEU A 217 -3.92 10.72 -9.89
N SER A 218 -4.19 11.62 -10.81
CA SER A 218 -5.51 11.76 -11.45
C SER A 218 -5.47 12.76 -12.63
N SER A 219 -6.67 13.18 -13.09
CA SER A 219 -6.80 14.30 -14.02
C SER A 219 -6.37 15.62 -13.37
N LYS A 220 -5.96 16.59 -14.20
CA LYS A 220 -5.57 17.94 -13.74
C LYS A 220 -6.67 18.62 -12.93
N GLU A 221 -7.92 18.45 -13.33
CA GLU A 221 -9.08 19.02 -12.63
C GLU A 221 -9.21 18.45 -11.21
N ARG A 222 -9.15 17.11 -11.07
CA ARG A 222 -9.24 16.44 -9.77
C ARG A 222 -8.05 16.78 -8.88
N ILE A 223 -6.85 16.86 -9.44
CA ILE A 223 -5.63 17.25 -8.69
C ILE A 223 -5.72 18.70 -8.20
N ALA A 224 -6.27 19.62 -9.01
CA ALA A 224 -6.51 20.99 -8.57
C ALA A 224 -7.48 21.07 -7.37
N LYS A 225 -8.55 20.26 -7.37
CA LYS A 225 -9.46 20.11 -6.22
C LYS A 225 -8.75 19.47 -5.02
N ALA A 226 -7.98 18.40 -5.23
CA ALA A 226 -7.22 17.71 -4.18
C ALA A 226 -6.21 18.65 -3.50
N ARG A 227 -5.54 19.53 -4.25
CA ARG A 227 -4.59 20.52 -3.72
C ARG A 227 -5.25 21.46 -2.70
N ARG A 228 -6.52 21.84 -2.93
CA ARG A 228 -7.29 22.67 -1.97
C ARG A 228 -7.60 21.90 -0.68
N TYR A 229 -8.04 20.63 -0.81
CA TYR A 229 -8.30 19.78 0.35
C TYR A 229 -7.00 19.43 1.09
N ARG A 230 -5.89 19.16 0.40
CA ARG A 230 -4.57 18.97 1.02
C ARG A 230 -4.21 20.17 1.90
N LYS A 231 -4.43 21.40 1.39
CA LYS A 231 -4.18 22.63 2.17
C LYS A 231 -5.09 22.72 3.40
N MET A 232 -6.38 22.45 3.21
CA MET A 232 -7.39 22.48 4.28
C MET A 232 -7.06 21.49 5.41
N TRP A 233 -6.56 20.31 5.06
CA TRP A 233 -6.22 19.24 6.02
C TRP A 233 -4.79 19.34 6.57
N GLY A 234 -4.08 20.45 6.30
CA GLY A 234 -2.75 20.70 6.86
C GLY A 234 -1.61 19.96 6.16
N GLY A 235 -1.86 19.31 5.01
CA GLY A 235 -0.84 18.56 4.26
C GLY A 235 -0.04 19.39 3.26
N GLY A 236 -0.24 20.71 3.20
CA GLY A 236 0.59 21.61 2.38
C GLY A 236 1.92 21.89 3.07
N MET A 237 3.01 21.41 2.49
CA MET A 237 4.38 21.63 2.96
C MET A 237 5.07 22.66 2.05
N ARG A 238 5.94 23.50 2.60
CA ARG A 238 6.58 24.61 1.85
C ARG A 238 7.69 24.06 0.92
N GLN A 239 8.87 23.85 1.44
CA GLN A 239 10.03 23.32 0.69
C GLN A 239 10.01 21.78 0.67
N VAL A 240 8.94 21.23 0.14
CA VAL A 240 8.68 19.78 0.15
C VAL A 240 9.59 19.00 -0.81
N GLY A 241 10.24 19.68 -1.73
CA GLY A 241 11.24 19.11 -2.62
C GLY A 241 12.37 18.38 -1.90
N LEU A 242 12.68 18.75 -0.64
CA LEU A 242 13.58 17.97 0.19
C LEU A 242 13.12 16.52 0.33
N LEU A 243 11.85 16.30 0.64
CA LEU A 243 11.27 14.96 0.81
C LEU A 243 11.04 14.27 -0.54
N ALA A 244 10.62 15.04 -1.54
CA ALA A 244 10.40 14.54 -2.89
C ALA A 244 11.71 14.04 -3.53
N ALA A 245 12.85 14.66 -3.26
CA ALA A 245 14.16 14.21 -3.74
C ALA A 245 14.52 12.82 -3.20
N ALA A 246 14.27 12.55 -1.92
CA ALA A 246 14.47 11.22 -1.35
C ALA A 246 13.53 10.18 -1.98
N ALA A 247 12.27 10.55 -2.23
CA ALA A 247 11.29 9.68 -2.86
C ALA A 247 11.63 9.38 -4.33
N ASP A 248 12.14 10.37 -5.05
CA ASP A 248 12.60 10.20 -6.43
C ASP A 248 13.83 9.29 -6.50
N TYR A 249 14.84 9.52 -5.63
CA TYR A 249 15.97 8.63 -5.50
C TYR A 249 15.55 7.19 -5.19
N ALA A 250 14.62 7.02 -4.23
CA ALA A 250 14.10 5.72 -3.83
C ALA A 250 13.42 5.00 -5.00
N LEU A 251 12.61 5.70 -5.77
CA LEU A 251 11.94 5.16 -6.95
C LEU A 251 12.96 4.68 -8.01
N GLU A 252 13.98 5.47 -8.29
CA GLU A 252 14.98 5.12 -9.31
C GLU A 252 15.90 3.96 -8.90
N ASN A 253 16.29 3.89 -7.62
CA ASN A 253 17.37 3.02 -7.18
C ASN A 253 16.92 1.78 -6.38
N ASN A 254 15.68 1.78 -5.86
CA ASN A 254 15.21 0.70 -4.99
C ASN A 254 14.05 -0.12 -5.60
N TRP A 255 13.38 0.37 -6.63
CA TRP A 255 12.28 -0.38 -7.24
C TRP A 255 12.71 -1.78 -7.69
N ALA A 256 13.82 -1.90 -8.40
CA ALA A 256 14.33 -3.20 -8.87
C ALA A 256 14.66 -4.18 -7.71
N LYS A 257 14.97 -3.65 -6.50
CA LYS A 257 15.31 -4.45 -5.31
C LYS A 257 14.09 -5.15 -4.70
N LEU A 258 12.86 -4.73 -5.02
CA LEU A 258 11.64 -5.37 -4.51
C LEU A 258 11.55 -6.85 -4.91
N LYS A 259 12.18 -7.27 -6.02
CA LYS A 259 12.28 -8.68 -6.41
C LYS A 259 12.99 -9.54 -5.35
N ASP A 260 14.01 -8.98 -4.69
CA ASP A 260 14.72 -9.68 -3.61
C ASP A 260 13.84 -9.85 -2.37
N ASP A 261 13.02 -8.85 -2.06
CA ASP A 261 12.07 -8.94 -0.95
C ASP A 261 11.03 -10.03 -1.19
N HIS A 262 10.51 -10.14 -2.42
CA HIS A 262 9.58 -11.22 -2.82
C HIS A 262 10.25 -12.59 -2.73
N ARG A 263 11.48 -12.73 -3.24
CA ARG A 263 12.25 -13.97 -3.16
C ARG A 263 12.45 -14.40 -1.70
N ARG A 264 12.90 -13.48 -0.86
CA ARG A 264 13.14 -13.72 0.58
C ARG A 264 11.87 -14.14 1.31
N ALA A 265 10.75 -13.49 1.02
CA ALA A 265 9.44 -13.87 1.56
C ALA A 265 9.07 -15.31 1.17
N LYS A 266 9.21 -15.67 -0.11
CA LYS A 266 8.93 -17.01 -0.64
C LYS A 266 9.87 -18.07 -0.02
N GLU A 267 11.16 -17.77 0.16
CA GLU A 267 12.12 -18.69 0.82
C GLU A 267 11.74 -18.99 2.27
N VAL A 268 11.29 -17.99 3.04
CA VAL A 268 10.82 -18.19 4.41
C VAL A 268 9.47 -18.90 4.42
N GLY A 269 8.58 -18.55 3.50
CA GLY A 269 7.29 -19.22 3.35
C GLY A 269 7.41 -20.71 3.11
N GLN A 270 8.44 -21.16 2.35
CA GLN A 270 8.67 -22.58 2.11
C GLN A 270 9.00 -23.36 3.41
N VAL A 271 9.76 -22.77 4.33
CA VAL A 271 10.05 -23.40 5.63
C VAL A 271 8.78 -23.55 6.47
N ILE A 272 7.90 -22.55 6.41
CA ILE A 272 6.60 -22.61 7.10
C ILE A 272 5.69 -23.65 6.46
N PHE A 273 5.67 -23.74 5.12
CA PHE A 273 4.88 -24.73 4.38
C PHE A 273 5.27 -26.18 4.75
N ASP A 274 6.55 -26.43 4.96
CA ASP A 274 7.09 -27.74 5.34
C ASP A 274 6.92 -28.06 6.84
N SER A 275 6.43 -27.09 7.64
CA SER A 275 6.24 -27.23 9.09
C SER A 275 4.95 -27.99 9.42
N LYS A 276 4.93 -28.68 10.58
CA LYS A 276 3.74 -29.30 11.16
C LYS A 276 2.96 -28.39 12.14
N PHE A 277 3.54 -27.27 12.52
CA PHE A 277 3.06 -26.36 13.58
C PHE A 277 2.72 -24.96 13.08
N LEU A 278 3.12 -24.67 11.86
CA LEU A 278 2.84 -23.43 11.16
C LEU A 278 2.17 -23.77 9.82
N ALA A 279 1.32 -22.87 9.32
CA ALA A 279 0.63 -23.08 8.05
C ALA A 279 0.65 -21.80 7.21
N VAL A 280 0.90 -21.94 5.92
CA VAL A 280 0.87 -20.84 4.95
C VAL A 280 0.20 -21.30 3.67
N ASP A 281 -0.62 -20.43 3.09
CA ASP A 281 -1.11 -20.64 1.71
C ASP A 281 -0.11 -20.02 0.74
N MET A 282 0.72 -20.87 0.12
CA MET A 282 1.74 -20.42 -0.85
C MET A 282 1.15 -19.73 -2.08
N ASN A 283 -0.14 -19.94 -2.41
CA ASN A 283 -0.79 -19.25 -3.52
C ASN A 283 -1.05 -17.76 -3.20
N THR A 284 -1.12 -17.41 -1.92
CA THR A 284 -1.29 -16.01 -1.48
C THR A 284 0.03 -15.29 -1.23
N LEU A 285 1.13 -16.02 -1.12
CA LEU A 285 2.47 -15.47 -0.94
C LEU A 285 3.06 -15.02 -2.28
N GLN A 286 2.59 -13.89 -2.78
CA GLN A 286 3.01 -13.37 -4.08
C GLN A 286 4.14 -12.36 -3.96
N THR A 287 4.08 -11.46 -2.98
CA THR A 287 5.01 -10.34 -2.85
C THR A 287 5.79 -10.36 -1.53
N ASN A 288 6.05 -9.21 -0.94
CA ASN A 288 6.88 -9.06 0.26
C ASN A 288 6.12 -9.29 1.58
N ILE A 289 4.82 -9.59 1.55
CA ILE A 289 4.01 -9.84 2.74
C ILE A 289 3.78 -11.35 2.89
N LEU A 290 4.25 -11.91 3.99
CA LEU A 290 4.04 -13.29 4.39
C LEU A 290 3.04 -13.34 5.54
N LEU A 291 1.85 -13.89 5.30
CA LEU A 291 0.89 -14.25 6.33
C LEU A 291 0.96 -15.75 6.58
N PHE A 292 1.04 -16.14 7.83
CA PHE A 292 1.02 -17.55 8.22
C PHE A 292 0.30 -17.75 9.55
N ASP A 293 -0.27 -18.92 9.73
CA ASP A 293 -0.99 -19.28 10.93
C ASP A 293 -0.18 -20.21 11.83
N THR A 294 -0.42 -20.09 13.12
CA THR A 294 0.07 -20.99 14.15
C THR A 294 -0.98 -22.06 14.45
N VAL A 295 -0.57 -23.34 14.49
CA VAL A 295 -1.52 -24.46 14.63
C VAL A 295 -1.79 -24.82 16.09
N LYS A 296 -0.79 -24.78 16.96
CA LYS A 296 -0.88 -25.25 18.35
C LYS A 296 -0.95 -24.15 19.40
N GLU A 297 -0.38 -23.01 19.12
CA GLU A 297 -0.24 -21.92 20.09
C GLU A 297 -0.76 -20.61 19.52
N PRO A 298 -1.25 -19.67 20.33
CA PRO A 298 -1.60 -18.34 19.87
C PRO A 298 -0.40 -17.61 19.22
N ALA A 299 -0.68 -16.76 18.24
CA ALA A 299 0.34 -15.99 17.51
C ALA A 299 1.31 -15.22 18.44
N GLU A 300 0.79 -14.64 19.52
CA GLU A 300 1.58 -13.88 20.49
C GLU A 300 2.68 -14.72 21.14
N LYS A 301 2.41 -15.98 21.50
CA LYS A 301 3.43 -16.89 22.10
C LYS A 301 4.52 -17.23 21.10
N VAL A 302 4.18 -17.45 19.84
CA VAL A 302 5.16 -17.73 18.79
C VAL A 302 6.01 -16.48 18.55
N ILE A 303 5.41 -15.29 18.54
CA ILE A 303 6.12 -14.01 18.41
C ILE A 303 7.09 -13.80 19.57
N GLU A 304 6.70 -14.12 20.82
CA GLU A 304 7.60 -14.05 21.97
C GLU A 304 8.82 -14.96 21.80
N LYS A 305 8.63 -16.19 21.32
CA LYS A 305 9.73 -17.13 21.03
C LYS A 305 10.66 -16.58 19.94
N LEU A 306 10.08 -16.02 18.87
CA LEU A 306 10.87 -15.36 17.80
C LEU A 306 11.63 -14.14 18.31
N HIS A 307 10.99 -13.33 19.16
CA HIS A 307 11.63 -12.17 19.76
C HIS A 307 12.85 -12.54 20.62
N GLN A 308 12.77 -13.63 21.39
CA GLN A 308 13.91 -14.16 22.16
C GLN A 308 15.07 -14.59 21.25
N LYS A 309 14.79 -14.92 19.98
CA LYS A 309 15.78 -15.24 18.95
C LYS A 309 16.23 -14.03 18.12
N GLY A 310 15.84 -12.82 18.53
CA GLY A 310 16.21 -11.58 17.84
C GLY A 310 15.38 -11.25 16.59
N ILE A 311 14.18 -11.81 16.46
CA ILE A 311 13.30 -11.61 15.30
C ILE A 311 12.01 -10.91 15.76
N GLN A 312 11.62 -9.84 15.08
CA GLN A 312 10.36 -9.11 15.33
C GLN A 312 9.37 -9.33 14.20
N MET A 313 8.18 -9.79 14.55
CA MET A 313 7.00 -9.88 13.68
C MET A 313 5.80 -9.31 14.42
N ILE A 314 4.63 -9.20 13.78
CA ILE A 314 3.42 -8.70 14.41
C ILE A 314 2.28 -9.71 14.35
N PRO A 315 1.42 -9.76 15.38
CA PRO A 315 0.18 -10.52 15.30
C PRO A 315 -0.78 -9.84 14.30
N PHE A 316 -1.45 -10.64 13.51
CA PHE A 316 -2.42 -10.16 12.51
C PHE A 316 -3.81 -10.79 12.69
N GLY A 317 -3.93 -11.62 13.68
CA GLY A 317 -5.09 -12.31 14.19
C GLY A 317 -4.72 -13.14 15.42
N PRO A 318 -5.66 -13.81 16.06
CA PRO A 318 -5.38 -14.64 17.26
C PRO A 318 -4.32 -15.72 16.99
N ASN A 319 -4.32 -16.28 15.78
CA ASN A 319 -3.38 -17.33 15.35
C ASN A 319 -2.59 -16.93 14.10
N THR A 320 -2.76 -15.72 13.56
CA THR A 320 -2.11 -15.27 12.33
C THR A 320 -0.97 -14.32 12.66
N ILE A 321 0.18 -14.54 12.03
CA ILE A 321 1.37 -13.70 12.11
C ILE A 321 1.64 -13.10 10.74
N ARG A 322 2.05 -11.82 10.72
CA ARG A 322 2.54 -11.16 9.52
C ARG A 322 4.03 -10.86 9.63
N ALA A 323 4.77 -11.24 8.61
CA ALA A 323 6.11 -10.77 8.33
C ALA A 323 6.10 -9.96 7.03
N THR A 324 6.82 -8.84 6.99
CA THR A 324 6.94 -7.99 5.81
C THR A 324 8.40 -7.78 5.48
N PHE A 325 8.82 -8.23 4.31
CA PHE A 325 10.21 -8.14 3.85
C PHE A 325 10.46 -6.77 3.21
N HIS A 326 11.69 -6.27 3.36
CA HIS A 326 12.14 -5.00 2.84
C HIS A 326 13.66 -5.00 2.64
N PHE A 327 14.20 -4.03 1.91
CA PHE A 327 15.60 -4.02 1.48
C PHE A 327 16.65 -4.04 2.62
N GLU A 328 16.27 -3.69 3.85
CA GLU A 328 17.19 -3.81 5.01
C GLU A 328 17.32 -5.25 5.53
N ILE A 329 16.50 -6.19 5.07
CA ILE A 329 16.59 -7.61 5.41
C ILE A 329 17.58 -8.28 4.46
N THR A 330 18.66 -8.80 4.99
CA THR A 330 19.73 -9.47 4.22
C THR A 330 19.44 -10.97 4.02
N ASP A 331 20.20 -11.62 3.14
CA ASP A 331 20.11 -13.08 2.95
C ASP A 331 20.61 -13.84 4.17
N GLU A 332 21.53 -13.26 4.96
CA GLU A 332 21.97 -13.77 6.25
C GLU A 332 20.84 -13.72 7.29
N ASP A 333 20.10 -12.60 7.34
CA ASP A 333 18.93 -12.48 8.21
C ASP A 333 17.87 -13.54 7.87
N VAL A 334 17.64 -13.80 6.57
CA VAL A 334 16.73 -14.85 6.10
C VAL A 334 17.15 -16.23 6.61
N LYS A 335 18.45 -16.55 6.62
CA LYS A 335 18.93 -17.83 7.18
C LYS A 335 18.59 -17.97 8.67
N VAL A 336 18.79 -16.88 9.45
CA VAL A 336 18.45 -16.85 10.88
C VAL A 336 16.94 -17.04 11.08
N VAL A 337 16.12 -16.34 10.31
CA VAL A 337 14.65 -16.45 10.37
C VAL A 337 14.19 -17.87 10.04
N LYS A 338 14.73 -18.47 8.98
CA LYS A 338 14.41 -19.85 8.56
C LYS A 338 14.76 -20.86 9.65
N GLN A 339 15.95 -20.75 10.26
CA GLN A 339 16.36 -21.62 11.35
C GLN A 339 15.45 -21.47 12.58
N ALA A 340 15.14 -20.23 12.98
CA ALA A 340 14.27 -19.97 14.12
C ALA A 340 12.86 -20.53 13.95
N LEU A 341 12.29 -20.42 12.74
CA LEU A 341 10.97 -20.97 12.41
C LEU A 341 10.96 -22.50 12.37
N ALA A 342 12.02 -23.13 11.86
CA ALA A 342 12.17 -24.58 11.87
C ALA A 342 12.23 -25.13 13.31
N GLU A 343 13.02 -24.52 14.20
CA GLU A 343 13.12 -24.90 15.60
C GLU A 343 11.78 -24.75 16.37
N ILE A 344 11.00 -23.72 16.07
CA ILE A 344 9.65 -23.55 16.64
C ILE A 344 8.71 -24.64 16.12
N GLY A 345 8.90 -25.08 14.89
CA GLY A 345 8.14 -26.14 14.25
C GLY A 345 8.45 -27.55 14.76
N GLU A 346 9.52 -27.74 15.57
CA GLU A 346 9.91 -29.04 16.14
C GLU A 346 9.58 -29.17 17.62
N ALA A 347 9.26 -28.07 18.30
CA ALA A 347 8.94 -28.02 19.74
C ALA A 347 7.45 -28.11 20.03
#